data_74f2d2cc459587a7a21a95e5332dc298
#
_entry.id   74f2d2cc459587a7a21a95e5332dc298
#
_cell.length_a   1.000
_cell.length_b   1.000
_cell.length_c   1.000
_cell.angle_alpha   90.00
_cell.angle_beta   90.00
_cell.angle_gamma   90.00
#
_symmetry.space_group_name_H-M   'P 1'
#
loop_
_entity.id
_entity.type
_entity.pdbx_description
1 polymer ?
#
loop_
_entity_poly.entity_id
_entity_poly.type
_entity_poly.pdbx_seq_one_letter_code
_entity_poly.pdbx_strand_id
1 'polypeptide(L)'
;MLSKILSSATYGIDAYLVEVETHVEKQIPGFIIVGLPDSAVKESRERVTAAIKNSGFEYPLKKITVNLAPADIKKEGSSFDLPIAIGLLTATGLIESNKLVDTVFLGELSLDGKLRPVKGALPITVEAKKKGIKRIILPVASSVEASIVDEIDVYGVTKLDEVVDFLNGTNELVPIKSDRREIFLRVNKYHLDFSDVKGQENVKRALEVAAAGAHNIIMIGPPGSGKTMLAKRLPTILPPLTFDEALETTKIHSIAGILSRDTALITERPFRSPHHTVSDAALVGGGSFPRPGEVSFAHHGVLFLDELPEFKKNVLEVLRQPLEDSRVTVSRSKLSLEFPANFMLAAAMNPCPCGYFTDPNKECTCTPPLIQKYMAKISGPLLDRIDIHIEVPAVKYKELATEAPAEKSGIIRDRVIKARDIQLNRFKEYKHIFNNADMGSKEVRKYCKLDTSGEELLKMAMTKLGLSARAYDRILKVSRTIADIDNSENVLPQHVSEAIQYRSLDRELWKH
;
A
#
# COMPACT_ATOMS: atom_id res chain seq x y z
N MET A 1 9.12 -39.17 21.99
CA MET A 1 7.85 -39.04 21.28
C MET A 1 7.98 -37.90 20.30
N LEU A 2 7.35 -37.99 19.11
CA LEU A 2 7.40 -36.96 18.05
C LEU A 2 6.00 -36.40 17.84
N SER A 3 5.87 -35.08 17.76
CA SER A 3 4.66 -34.39 17.31
C SER A 3 4.97 -33.53 16.10
N LYS A 4 3.94 -33.25 15.28
CA LYS A 4 4.00 -32.37 14.12
C LYS A 4 2.84 -31.39 14.18
N ILE A 5 3.15 -30.11 14.20
CA ILE A 5 2.19 -29.01 14.25
C ILE A 5 2.41 -28.10 13.07
N LEU A 6 1.32 -27.69 12.42
CA LEU A 6 1.42 -26.73 11.30
C LEU A 6 1.42 -25.29 11.85
N SER A 7 2.34 -24.51 11.32
CA SER A 7 2.44 -23.08 11.49
C SER A 7 2.67 -22.42 10.13
N SER A 8 2.90 -21.13 10.10
CA SER A 8 3.21 -20.41 8.87
C SER A 8 4.09 -19.19 9.15
N ALA A 9 4.82 -18.74 8.14
CA ALA A 9 5.60 -17.53 8.17
C ALA A 9 5.38 -16.71 6.90
N THR A 10 5.64 -15.41 6.98
CA THR A 10 5.55 -14.49 5.84
C THR A 10 6.84 -14.47 5.04
N TYR A 11 6.70 -14.31 3.72
CA TYR A 11 7.80 -14.10 2.78
C TYR A 11 7.40 -13.04 1.76
N GLY A 12 7.96 -11.85 1.88
CA GLY A 12 7.44 -10.69 1.13
C GLY A 12 6.00 -10.38 1.53
N ILE A 13 5.10 -10.29 0.59
CA ILE A 13 3.66 -10.09 0.82
C ILE A 13 2.85 -11.39 0.93
N ASP A 14 3.49 -12.52 0.71
CA ASP A 14 2.89 -13.84 0.78
C ASP A 14 3.33 -14.58 2.05
N ALA A 15 2.84 -15.80 2.19
CA ALA A 15 3.18 -16.66 3.31
C ALA A 15 3.48 -18.09 2.81
N TYR A 16 4.09 -18.88 3.67
CA TYR A 16 4.35 -20.31 3.44
C TYR A 16 4.13 -21.11 4.70
N LEU A 17 3.73 -22.37 4.57
CA LEU A 17 3.55 -23.27 5.71
C LEU A 17 4.90 -23.68 6.30
N VAL A 18 4.91 -23.80 7.62
CA VAL A 18 6.05 -24.28 8.42
C VAL A 18 5.57 -25.44 9.27
N GLU A 19 6.22 -26.60 9.11
CA GLU A 19 5.99 -27.75 9.98
C GLU A 19 6.90 -27.64 11.20
N VAL A 20 6.29 -27.60 12.39
CA VAL A 20 6.96 -27.57 13.68
C VAL A 20 6.99 -28.98 14.23
N GLU A 21 8.13 -29.65 14.09
CA GLU A 21 8.36 -30.99 14.60
C GLU A 21 8.99 -30.93 15.97
N THR A 22 8.33 -31.48 17.00
CA THR A 22 8.85 -31.50 18.37
C THR A 22 9.15 -32.92 18.81
N HIS A 23 10.41 -33.18 19.12
CA HIS A 23 10.89 -34.46 19.60
C HIS A 23 11.32 -34.39 21.06
N VAL A 24 10.79 -35.30 21.91
CA VAL A 24 11.08 -35.38 23.33
C VAL A 24 11.70 -36.73 23.66
N GLU A 25 12.93 -36.74 24.18
CA GLU A 25 13.71 -37.93 24.53
C GLU A 25 14.04 -37.97 26.04
N LYS A 26 14.17 -39.18 26.57
CA LYS A 26 14.66 -39.41 27.94
C LYS A 26 16.19 -39.29 28.00
N GLN A 27 16.68 -38.06 27.92
CA GLN A 27 18.10 -37.70 28.04
C GLN A 27 18.24 -36.52 29.01
N ILE A 28 19.50 -36.07 29.24
CA ILE A 28 19.80 -34.88 30.03
C ILE A 28 18.97 -33.71 29.53
N PRO A 29 18.27 -32.98 30.42
CA PRO A 29 17.41 -31.86 30.03
C PRO A 29 18.14 -30.84 29.15
N GLY A 30 17.51 -30.48 28.01
CA GLY A 30 18.02 -29.51 27.07
C GLY A 30 16.93 -29.09 26.12
N PHE A 31 17.02 -27.87 25.55
CA PHE A 31 16.08 -27.37 24.56
C PHE A 31 16.85 -26.78 23.37
N ILE A 32 16.64 -27.35 22.19
CA ILE A 32 17.35 -26.98 20.96
C ILE A 32 16.32 -26.70 19.87
N ILE A 33 16.47 -25.59 19.16
CA ILE A 33 15.67 -25.24 17.96
C ILE A 33 16.58 -25.27 16.75
N VAL A 34 16.18 -26.00 15.72
CA VAL A 34 16.86 -26.11 14.41
C VAL A 34 15.93 -25.68 13.28
N GLY A 35 16.42 -25.57 12.03
CA GLY A 35 15.64 -25.10 10.88
C GLY A 35 15.80 -23.61 10.60
N LEU A 36 17.01 -23.06 10.77
CA LEU A 36 17.37 -21.64 10.56
C LEU A 36 16.53 -20.65 11.38
N PRO A 37 16.39 -20.82 12.71
CA PRO A 37 15.71 -19.85 13.55
C PRO A 37 16.53 -18.55 13.68
N ASP A 38 15.87 -17.39 13.72
CA ASP A 38 16.50 -16.13 14.13
C ASP A 38 16.68 -16.05 15.65
N SER A 39 17.17 -14.91 16.17
CA SER A 39 17.34 -14.70 17.61
C SER A 39 16.01 -14.74 18.36
N ALA A 40 14.94 -14.13 17.80
CA ALA A 40 13.63 -14.07 18.43
C ALA A 40 13.00 -15.47 18.55
N VAL A 41 13.17 -16.32 17.53
CA VAL A 41 12.73 -17.73 17.57
C VAL A 41 13.57 -18.53 18.56
N LYS A 42 14.87 -18.29 18.69
CA LYS A 42 15.71 -18.95 19.71
C LYS A 42 15.30 -18.61 21.14
N GLU A 43 14.85 -17.38 21.39
CA GLU A 43 14.32 -16.92 22.67
C GLU A 43 12.95 -17.53 23.02
N SER A 44 12.24 -18.14 22.07
CA SER A 44 10.99 -18.88 22.30
C SER A 44 11.12 -19.92 23.41
N ARG A 45 12.30 -20.50 23.57
CA ARG A 45 12.59 -21.45 24.65
C ARG A 45 12.16 -20.92 26.00
N GLU A 46 12.58 -19.72 26.36
CA GLU A 46 12.31 -19.14 27.70
C GLU A 46 10.82 -18.77 27.82
N ARG A 47 10.23 -18.17 26.76
CA ARG A 47 8.81 -17.79 26.76
C ARG A 47 7.90 -19.01 26.85
N VAL A 48 8.13 -20.02 26.02
CA VAL A 48 7.33 -21.26 25.99
C VAL A 48 7.45 -22.01 27.33
N THR A 49 8.66 -22.12 27.88
CA THR A 49 8.88 -22.80 29.17
C THR A 49 8.10 -22.11 30.30
N ALA A 50 8.18 -20.79 30.38
CA ALA A 50 7.45 -20.02 31.42
C ALA A 50 5.93 -20.07 31.19
N ALA A 51 5.47 -19.89 29.94
CA ALA A 51 4.06 -19.91 29.61
C ALA A 51 3.39 -21.24 29.96
N ILE A 52 4.01 -22.36 29.60
CA ILE A 52 3.48 -23.71 29.94
C ILE A 52 3.34 -23.87 31.47
N LYS A 53 4.38 -23.54 32.25
CA LYS A 53 4.35 -23.65 33.72
C LYS A 53 3.30 -22.72 34.32
N ASN A 54 3.24 -21.47 33.88
CA ASN A 54 2.32 -20.49 34.45
C ASN A 54 0.86 -20.69 34.00
N SER A 55 0.64 -21.46 32.93
CA SER A 55 -0.69 -21.96 32.53
C SER A 55 -1.12 -23.25 33.28
N GLY A 56 -0.33 -23.72 34.25
CA GLY A 56 -0.67 -24.87 35.08
C GLY A 56 -0.33 -26.23 34.43
N PHE A 57 0.41 -26.26 33.35
CA PHE A 57 0.80 -27.52 32.71
C PHE A 57 2.19 -27.99 33.14
N GLU A 58 2.37 -29.31 33.20
CA GLU A 58 3.65 -29.91 33.55
C GLU A 58 4.66 -29.75 32.40
N TYR A 59 5.83 -29.18 32.71
CA TYR A 59 6.93 -29.02 31.73
C TYR A 59 7.89 -30.20 31.83
N PRO A 60 8.17 -30.93 30.71
CA PRO A 60 8.99 -32.14 30.75
C PRO A 60 10.48 -31.82 31.01
N LEU A 61 11.05 -32.44 32.04
CA LEU A 61 12.49 -32.40 32.35
C LEU A 61 13.23 -33.44 31.48
N LYS A 62 13.23 -33.24 30.17
CA LYS A 62 13.79 -34.12 29.14
C LYS A 62 14.53 -33.30 28.09
N LYS A 63 15.24 -33.98 27.18
CA LYS A 63 15.82 -33.33 26.01
C LYS A 63 14.73 -33.06 24.97
N ILE A 64 14.57 -31.81 24.59
CA ILE A 64 13.60 -31.31 23.61
C ILE A 64 14.35 -30.81 22.39
N THR A 65 13.98 -31.30 21.22
CA THR A 65 14.47 -30.79 19.93
C THR A 65 13.27 -30.35 19.11
N VAL A 66 13.27 -29.08 18.70
CA VAL A 66 12.25 -28.49 17.81
C VAL A 66 12.88 -28.23 16.44
N ASN A 67 12.30 -28.78 15.40
CA ASN A 67 12.71 -28.53 14.00
C ASN A 67 11.64 -27.71 13.28
N LEU A 68 12.04 -26.63 12.64
CA LEU A 68 11.17 -25.76 11.84
C LEU A 68 11.41 -26.03 10.34
N ALA A 69 10.61 -26.87 9.73
CA ALA A 69 10.74 -27.25 8.31
C ALA A 69 9.89 -26.33 7.40
N PRO A 70 10.37 -25.98 6.20
CA PRO A 70 11.64 -26.38 5.56
C PRO A 70 12.85 -25.61 6.10
N ALA A 71 14.03 -26.21 6.07
CA ALA A 71 15.25 -25.63 6.65
C ALA A 71 16.01 -24.67 5.73
N ASP A 72 15.56 -24.45 4.50
CA ASP A 72 16.17 -23.58 3.49
C ASP A 72 15.75 -22.10 3.65
N ILE A 73 14.63 -21.84 4.32
CA ILE A 73 14.10 -20.51 4.56
C ILE A 73 14.29 -20.11 6.04
N LYS A 74 14.83 -18.92 6.29
CA LYS A 74 15.02 -18.39 7.63
C LYS A 74 13.66 -18.06 8.27
N LYS A 75 13.42 -18.54 9.50
CA LYS A 75 12.22 -18.25 10.28
C LYS A 75 12.49 -17.07 11.21
N GLU A 76 11.60 -16.09 11.16
CA GLU A 76 11.73 -14.84 11.92
C GLU A 76 10.50 -14.57 12.79
N GLY A 77 10.77 -13.90 13.93
CA GLY A 77 9.74 -13.44 14.84
C GLY A 77 9.28 -14.47 15.87
N SER A 78 8.38 -14.03 16.73
CA SER A 78 7.91 -14.76 17.92
C SER A 78 6.61 -15.54 17.69
N SER A 79 6.08 -15.56 16.46
CA SER A 79 4.79 -16.21 16.13
C SER A 79 4.80 -17.74 16.30
N PHE A 80 5.99 -18.33 16.44
CA PHE A 80 6.17 -19.77 16.60
C PHE A 80 6.04 -20.25 18.07
N ASP A 81 5.91 -19.34 19.06
CA ASP A 81 5.83 -19.74 20.45
C ASP A 81 4.63 -20.66 20.72
N LEU A 82 3.43 -20.31 20.21
CA LEU A 82 2.23 -21.14 20.36
C LEU A 82 2.39 -22.52 19.70
N PRO A 83 2.76 -22.66 18.42
CA PRO A 83 2.92 -23.97 17.80
C PRO A 83 4.01 -24.81 18.46
N ILE A 84 5.09 -24.23 18.97
CA ILE A 84 6.12 -24.93 19.75
C ILE A 84 5.53 -25.45 21.09
N ALA A 85 4.74 -24.62 21.80
CA ALA A 85 4.09 -25.03 23.05
C ALA A 85 3.10 -26.18 22.82
N ILE A 86 2.22 -26.05 21.81
CA ILE A 86 1.26 -27.12 21.44
C ILE A 86 2.00 -28.39 21.02
N GLY A 87 3.08 -28.28 20.22
CA GLY A 87 3.91 -29.41 19.85
C GLY A 87 4.52 -30.13 21.03
N LEU A 88 4.99 -29.40 22.03
CA LEU A 88 5.54 -29.96 23.26
C LEU A 88 4.47 -30.67 24.10
N LEU A 89 3.31 -30.04 24.31
CA LEU A 89 2.20 -30.63 25.05
C LEU A 89 1.64 -31.88 24.35
N THR A 90 1.59 -31.89 23.03
CA THR A 90 1.22 -33.09 22.24
C THR A 90 2.27 -34.19 22.37
N ALA A 91 3.57 -33.86 22.27
CA ALA A 91 4.64 -34.85 22.41
C ALA A 91 4.74 -35.45 23.83
N THR A 92 4.18 -34.81 24.84
CA THR A 92 4.08 -35.33 26.21
C THR A 92 2.80 -36.12 26.48
N GLY A 93 1.85 -36.15 25.53
CA GLY A 93 0.57 -36.86 25.66
C GLY A 93 -0.51 -36.08 26.42
N LEU A 94 -0.32 -34.77 26.61
CA LEU A 94 -1.32 -33.92 27.26
C LEU A 94 -2.41 -33.46 26.29
N ILE A 95 -2.09 -33.45 24.99
CA ILE A 95 -3.02 -33.15 23.90
C ILE A 95 -3.08 -34.37 22.97
N GLU A 96 -4.27 -34.95 22.83
CA GLU A 96 -4.58 -36.02 21.89
C GLU A 96 -5.80 -35.61 21.09
N SER A 97 -5.59 -34.99 19.91
CA SER A 97 -6.70 -34.42 19.16
C SER A 97 -6.55 -34.57 17.65
N ASN A 98 -7.62 -35.03 16.99
CA ASN A 98 -7.75 -35.01 15.56
C ASN A 98 -7.88 -33.57 15.00
N LYS A 99 -8.16 -32.57 15.86
CA LYS A 99 -8.22 -31.16 15.48
C LYS A 99 -6.85 -30.56 15.15
N LEU A 100 -5.74 -31.22 15.52
CA LEU A 100 -4.38 -30.83 15.11
C LEU A 100 -4.17 -30.93 13.59
N VAL A 101 -4.83 -31.91 12.96
CA VAL A 101 -4.80 -32.08 11.51
C VAL A 101 -5.58 -30.93 10.87
N ASP A 102 -5.08 -30.39 9.76
CA ASP A 102 -5.68 -29.26 9.02
C ASP A 102 -5.87 -27.99 9.87
N THR A 103 -5.01 -27.76 10.89
CA THR A 103 -5.03 -26.56 11.74
C THR A 103 -3.66 -25.89 11.74
N VAL A 104 -3.61 -24.59 11.42
CA VAL A 104 -2.43 -23.75 11.56
C VAL A 104 -2.49 -23.00 12.91
N PHE A 105 -1.37 -23.00 13.62
CA PHE A 105 -1.22 -22.31 14.90
C PHE A 105 -0.24 -21.14 14.77
N LEU A 106 -0.62 -19.97 15.31
CA LEU A 106 0.21 -18.76 15.35
C LEU A 106 0.03 -18.05 16.69
N GLY A 107 1.09 -17.58 17.29
CA GLY A 107 1.01 -16.75 18.49
C GLY A 107 2.35 -16.55 19.17
N GLU A 108 2.61 -15.33 19.60
CA GLU A 108 3.66 -15.05 20.59
C GLU A 108 3.09 -15.27 21.98
N LEU A 109 3.82 -15.99 22.83
CA LEU A 109 3.45 -16.22 24.21
C LEU A 109 4.16 -15.23 25.16
N SER A 110 3.41 -14.58 26.02
CA SER A 110 3.96 -13.92 27.19
C SER A 110 4.26 -14.94 28.29
N LEU A 111 5.08 -14.57 29.25
CA LEU A 111 5.51 -15.49 30.34
C LEU A 111 4.34 -16.01 31.20
N ASP A 112 3.22 -15.26 31.24
CA ASP A 112 1.98 -15.64 31.94
C ASP A 112 1.00 -16.46 31.08
N GLY A 113 1.43 -16.94 29.92
CA GLY A 113 0.63 -17.77 29.01
C GLY A 113 -0.36 -17.01 28.12
N LYS A 114 -0.40 -15.67 28.15
CA LYS A 114 -1.26 -14.89 27.25
C LYS A 114 -0.66 -14.80 25.84
N LEU A 115 -1.53 -14.72 24.83
CA LEU A 115 -1.14 -14.54 23.44
C LEU A 115 -1.08 -13.06 23.07
N ARG A 116 0.00 -12.68 22.41
CA ARG A 116 0.24 -11.35 21.85
C ARG A 116 -0.03 -11.32 20.35
N PRO A 117 -0.42 -10.16 19.79
CA PRO A 117 -0.68 -10.00 18.36
C PRO A 117 0.49 -10.47 17.48
N VAL A 118 0.16 -11.08 16.36
CA VAL A 118 1.14 -11.49 15.32
C VAL A 118 0.95 -10.64 14.06
N LYS A 119 2.02 -10.48 13.30
CA LYS A 119 2.00 -9.77 12.01
C LYS A 119 1.72 -10.75 10.88
N GLY A 120 1.06 -10.29 9.82
CA GLY A 120 0.84 -11.09 8.63
C GLY A 120 -0.23 -12.16 8.80
N ALA A 121 -1.17 -12.01 9.74
CA ALA A 121 -2.23 -12.99 9.93
C ALA A 121 -3.08 -13.16 8.66
N LEU A 122 -3.38 -12.07 7.93
CA LEU A 122 -4.13 -12.13 6.68
C LEU A 122 -3.40 -12.92 5.58
N PRO A 123 -2.18 -12.61 5.15
CA PRO A 123 -1.49 -13.39 4.12
C PRO A 123 -1.27 -14.84 4.53
N ILE A 124 -1.04 -15.11 5.81
CA ILE A 124 -0.93 -16.49 6.34
C ILE A 124 -2.27 -17.24 6.18
N THR A 125 -3.38 -16.62 6.51
CA THR A 125 -4.72 -17.23 6.37
C THR A 125 -5.07 -17.47 4.90
N VAL A 126 -4.72 -16.55 4.01
CA VAL A 126 -4.89 -16.73 2.56
C VAL A 126 -4.09 -17.93 2.05
N GLU A 127 -2.85 -18.09 2.48
CA GLU A 127 -2.02 -19.22 2.07
C GLU A 127 -2.52 -20.54 2.69
N ALA A 128 -2.92 -20.54 3.96
CA ALA A 128 -3.51 -21.70 4.62
C ALA A 128 -4.74 -22.22 3.84
N LYS A 129 -5.65 -21.29 3.46
CA LYS A 129 -6.80 -21.64 2.59
C LYS A 129 -6.36 -22.27 1.26
N LYS A 130 -5.39 -21.68 0.55
CA LYS A 130 -4.87 -22.21 -0.72
C LYS A 130 -4.31 -23.63 -0.58
N LYS A 131 -3.77 -23.98 0.59
CA LYS A 131 -3.25 -25.32 0.92
C LYS A 131 -4.31 -26.29 1.46
N GLY A 132 -5.58 -25.89 1.48
CA GLY A 132 -6.69 -26.73 1.93
C GLY A 132 -6.80 -26.89 3.46
N ILE A 133 -6.13 -26.04 4.22
CA ILE A 133 -6.24 -25.99 5.68
C ILE A 133 -7.65 -25.49 6.06
N LYS A 134 -8.25 -26.13 7.05
CA LYS A 134 -9.63 -25.85 7.47
C LYS A 134 -9.72 -24.88 8.64
N ARG A 135 -8.69 -24.82 9.48
CA ARG A 135 -8.70 -24.06 10.74
C ARG A 135 -7.42 -23.28 10.94
N ILE A 136 -7.55 -22.11 11.53
CA ILE A 136 -6.43 -21.33 12.03
C ILE A 136 -6.72 -20.84 13.45
N ILE A 137 -5.77 -21.05 14.36
CA ILE A 137 -5.82 -20.60 15.75
C ILE A 137 -4.74 -19.56 15.95
N LEU A 138 -5.14 -18.34 16.34
CA LEU A 138 -4.25 -17.20 16.50
C LEU A 138 -4.75 -16.24 17.58
N PRO A 139 -3.94 -15.25 18.00
CA PRO A 139 -4.37 -14.28 18.99
C PRO A 139 -5.62 -13.50 18.55
N VAL A 140 -6.56 -13.31 19.45
CA VAL A 140 -7.83 -12.59 19.19
C VAL A 140 -7.59 -11.20 18.57
N ALA A 141 -6.50 -10.51 18.94
CA ALA A 141 -6.15 -9.21 18.39
C ALA A 141 -5.71 -9.24 16.90
N SER A 142 -5.40 -10.43 16.35
CA SER A 142 -5.05 -10.62 14.94
C SER A 142 -6.13 -11.41 14.18
N SER A 143 -7.20 -11.85 14.85
CA SER A 143 -8.23 -12.70 14.25
C SER A 143 -9.17 -11.92 13.33
N VAL A 144 -9.35 -10.62 13.55
CA VAL A 144 -10.24 -9.76 12.77
C VAL A 144 -9.75 -9.67 11.32
N GLU A 145 -8.46 -9.44 11.08
CA GLU A 145 -7.90 -9.42 9.73
C GLU A 145 -7.91 -10.80 9.06
N ALA A 146 -7.73 -11.88 9.82
CA ALA A 146 -7.76 -13.25 9.32
C ALA A 146 -9.17 -13.68 8.91
N SER A 147 -10.21 -13.23 9.63
CA SER A 147 -11.61 -13.63 9.44
C SER A 147 -12.25 -13.15 8.13
N ILE A 148 -11.54 -12.29 7.36
CA ILE A 148 -11.97 -11.87 6.03
C ILE A 148 -11.83 -12.96 4.96
N VAL A 149 -11.06 -14.01 5.26
CA VAL A 149 -10.83 -15.13 4.34
C VAL A 149 -11.94 -16.16 4.53
N ASP A 150 -12.78 -16.35 3.50
CA ASP A 150 -13.84 -17.37 3.53
C ASP A 150 -13.27 -18.79 3.46
N GLU A 151 -14.10 -19.78 3.82
CA GLU A 151 -13.82 -21.21 3.73
C GLU A 151 -12.68 -21.70 4.65
N ILE A 152 -12.31 -20.91 5.65
CA ILE A 152 -11.42 -21.31 6.73
C ILE A 152 -11.99 -20.81 8.06
N ASP A 153 -12.03 -21.66 9.07
CA ASP A 153 -12.50 -21.30 10.40
C ASP A 153 -11.38 -20.62 11.19
N VAL A 154 -11.61 -19.38 11.60
CA VAL A 154 -10.64 -18.55 12.33
C VAL A 154 -11.01 -18.52 13.80
N TYR A 155 -10.15 -19.03 14.68
CA TYR A 155 -10.35 -19.03 16.10
C TYR A 155 -9.40 -18.04 16.78
N GLY A 156 -9.98 -16.99 17.37
CA GLY A 156 -9.26 -16.00 18.17
C GLY A 156 -9.17 -16.44 19.62
N VAL A 157 -7.97 -16.52 20.16
CA VAL A 157 -7.69 -16.97 21.53
C VAL A 157 -6.85 -15.96 22.30
N THR A 158 -6.98 -15.93 23.63
CA THR A 158 -6.27 -15.00 24.50
C THR A 158 -5.17 -15.66 25.32
N LYS A 159 -5.29 -16.98 25.59
CA LYS A 159 -4.37 -17.72 26.45
C LYS A 159 -4.08 -19.13 25.92
N LEU A 160 -2.97 -19.71 26.37
CA LEU A 160 -2.55 -21.07 26.05
C LEU A 160 -3.54 -22.14 26.57
N ASP A 161 -4.08 -21.96 27.75
CA ASP A 161 -5.06 -22.87 28.37
C ASP A 161 -6.33 -22.98 27.50
N GLU A 162 -6.86 -21.87 27.00
CA GLU A 162 -8.02 -21.88 26.08
C GLU A 162 -7.77 -22.76 24.84
N VAL A 163 -6.55 -22.74 24.29
CA VAL A 163 -6.19 -23.57 23.12
C VAL A 163 -6.16 -25.05 23.50
N VAL A 164 -5.57 -25.37 24.64
CA VAL A 164 -5.49 -26.75 25.15
C VAL A 164 -6.88 -27.32 25.43
N ASP A 165 -7.73 -26.56 26.09
CA ASP A 165 -9.10 -26.93 26.42
C ASP A 165 -9.93 -27.16 25.14
N PHE A 166 -9.80 -26.28 24.14
CA PHE A 166 -10.45 -26.46 22.84
C PHE A 166 -9.99 -27.74 22.13
N LEU A 167 -8.69 -28.00 22.12
CA LEU A 167 -8.13 -29.18 21.48
C LEU A 167 -8.59 -30.47 22.18
N ASN A 168 -8.63 -30.50 23.50
CA ASN A 168 -9.08 -31.62 24.28
C ASN A 168 -10.62 -31.77 24.35
N GLY A 169 -11.37 -30.78 23.80
CA GLY A 169 -12.83 -30.83 23.78
C GLY A 169 -13.50 -30.47 25.11
N THR A 170 -12.76 -29.90 26.07
CA THR A 170 -13.30 -29.40 27.36
C THR A 170 -13.94 -28.02 27.22
N ASN A 171 -13.59 -27.27 26.19
CA ASN A 171 -14.19 -25.97 25.84
C ASN A 171 -14.45 -25.89 24.33
N GLU A 172 -15.53 -25.21 23.94
CA GLU A 172 -15.86 -24.93 22.54
C GLU A 172 -15.50 -23.48 22.21
N LEU A 173 -14.74 -23.30 21.12
CA LEU A 173 -14.48 -21.98 20.53
C LEU A 173 -15.43 -21.75 19.35
N VAL A 174 -15.94 -20.53 19.22
CA VAL A 174 -16.76 -20.13 18.08
C VAL A 174 -15.87 -19.45 17.04
N PRO A 175 -15.91 -19.88 15.78
CA PRO A 175 -15.10 -19.24 14.74
C PRO A 175 -15.58 -17.81 14.48
N ILE A 176 -14.62 -16.91 14.38
CA ILE A 176 -14.88 -15.50 14.06
C ILE A 176 -15.13 -15.38 12.56
N LYS A 177 -16.24 -14.75 12.18
CA LYS A 177 -16.61 -14.49 10.80
C LYS A 177 -16.82 -13.00 10.57
N SER A 178 -16.24 -12.47 9.51
CA SER A 178 -16.46 -11.10 9.05
C SER A 178 -17.35 -11.10 7.81
N ASP A 179 -18.41 -10.29 7.82
CA ASP A 179 -19.22 -10.08 6.63
C ASP A 179 -18.54 -9.08 5.69
N ARG A 180 -17.98 -9.58 4.60
CA ARG A 180 -17.33 -8.78 3.56
C ARG A 180 -18.25 -7.69 3.00
N ARG A 181 -19.54 -7.99 2.80
CA ARG A 181 -20.50 -7.04 2.23
C ARG A 181 -20.74 -5.90 3.20
N GLU A 182 -20.90 -6.22 4.48
CA GLU A 182 -21.08 -5.20 5.52
C GLU A 182 -19.84 -4.32 5.66
N ILE A 183 -18.64 -4.90 5.59
CA ILE A 183 -17.38 -4.14 5.64
C ILE A 183 -17.30 -3.15 4.47
N PHE A 184 -17.66 -3.56 3.24
CA PHE A 184 -17.69 -2.67 2.08
C PHE A 184 -18.84 -1.66 2.10
N LEU A 185 -19.99 -1.98 2.72
CA LEU A 185 -21.13 -1.06 2.85
C LEU A 185 -20.91 0.02 3.92
N ARG A 186 -20.10 -0.23 4.94
CA ARG A 186 -19.66 0.78 5.92
C ARG A 186 -18.77 1.86 5.32
N VAL A 187 -18.55 1.80 4.01
CA VAL A 187 -17.60 2.57 3.22
C VAL A 187 -17.91 4.07 3.21
N ASN A 188 -16.84 4.81 3.45
CA ASN A 188 -16.58 6.18 2.97
C ASN A 188 -17.36 7.31 3.66
N LYS A 189 -17.20 7.41 4.96
CA LYS A 189 -17.35 8.71 5.62
C LYS A 189 -15.99 9.43 5.62
N TYR A 190 -15.57 9.91 4.45
CA TYR A 190 -14.47 10.86 4.43
C TYR A 190 -14.84 12.09 5.24
N HIS A 191 -13.99 12.49 6.18
CA HIS A 191 -14.18 13.74 6.97
C HIS A 191 -13.84 14.99 6.15
N LEU A 192 -13.22 14.83 4.98
CA LEU A 192 -12.82 15.88 4.06
C LEU A 192 -13.70 15.83 2.81
N ASP A 193 -14.04 17.01 2.28
CA ASP A 193 -14.84 17.14 1.05
C ASP A 193 -14.29 18.26 0.18
N PHE A 194 -14.40 18.14 -1.16
CA PHE A 194 -13.99 19.20 -2.10
C PHE A 194 -14.87 20.45 -1.98
N SER A 195 -16.07 20.35 -1.41
CA SER A 195 -16.93 21.49 -1.11
C SER A 195 -16.30 22.49 -0.12
N ASP A 196 -15.31 22.07 0.68
CA ASP A 196 -14.56 22.95 1.56
C ASP A 196 -13.54 23.83 0.79
N VAL A 197 -13.22 23.49 -0.46
CA VAL A 197 -12.26 24.20 -1.30
C VAL A 197 -12.98 25.29 -2.08
N LYS A 198 -12.73 26.53 -1.74
CA LYS A 198 -13.31 27.70 -2.43
C LYS A 198 -12.48 28.07 -3.66
N GLY A 199 -13.12 28.36 -4.78
CA GLY A 199 -12.45 28.69 -6.04
C GLY A 199 -11.60 27.55 -6.61
N GLN A 200 -10.55 27.91 -7.36
CA GLN A 200 -9.54 27.02 -7.94
C GLN A 200 -10.14 25.90 -8.86
N GLU A 201 -11.15 26.22 -9.64
CA GLU A 201 -11.89 25.25 -10.47
C GLU A 201 -10.97 24.53 -11.48
N ASN A 202 -9.96 25.23 -12.05
CA ASN A 202 -8.97 24.62 -12.96
C ASN A 202 -8.13 23.55 -12.24
N VAL A 203 -7.79 23.79 -10.96
CA VAL A 203 -7.01 22.83 -10.15
C VAL A 203 -7.88 21.61 -9.79
N LYS A 204 -9.16 21.84 -9.41
CA LYS A 204 -10.11 20.78 -9.16
C LYS A 204 -10.32 19.91 -10.41
N ARG A 205 -10.45 20.52 -11.60
CA ARG A 205 -10.55 19.82 -12.88
C ARG A 205 -9.30 19.00 -13.17
N ALA A 206 -8.09 19.54 -12.95
CA ALA A 206 -6.85 18.79 -13.11
C ALA A 206 -6.77 17.58 -12.16
N LEU A 207 -7.22 17.73 -10.91
CA LEU A 207 -7.29 16.64 -9.92
C LEU A 207 -8.35 15.58 -10.30
N GLU A 208 -9.49 16.00 -10.87
CA GLU A 208 -10.51 15.09 -11.42
C GLU A 208 -9.94 14.25 -12.56
N VAL A 209 -9.25 14.89 -13.52
CA VAL A 209 -8.58 14.20 -14.64
C VAL A 209 -7.51 13.24 -14.13
N ALA A 210 -6.69 13.70 -13.17
CA ALA A 210 -5.67 12.88 -12.54
C ALA A 210 -6.28 11.63 -11.85
N ALA A 211 -7.37 11.80 -11.11
CA ALA A 211 -8.08 10.72 -10.44
C ALA A 211 -8.72 9.73 -11.43
N ALA A 212 -9.32 10.24 -12.51
CA ALA A 212 -9.98 9.42 -13.52
C ALA A 212 -9.02 8.52 -14.29
N GLY A 213 -7.84 9.04 -14.65
CA GLY A 213 -6.84 8.30 -15.43
C GLY A 213 -5.73 7.65 -14.59
N ALA A 214 -5.72 7.83 -13.27
CA ALA A 214 -4.61 7.51 -12.35
C ALA A 214 -3.29 8.21 -12.76
N HIS A 215 -3.38 9.45 -13.25
CA HIS A 215 -2.23 10.23 -13.67
C HIS A 215 -1.47 10.84 -12.49
N ASN A 216 -0.15 10.80 -12.55
CA ASN A 216 0.71 11.50 -11.60
C ASN A 216 0.59 13.02 -11.79
N ILE A 217 0.55 13.78 -10.71
CA ILE A 217 0.32 15.24 -10.73
C ILE A 217 1.32 15.98 -9.85
N ILE A 218 1.79 17.12 -10.34
CA ILE A 218 2.56 18.10 -9.55
C ILE A 218 1.82 19.43 -9.50
N MET A 219 1.67 19.95 -8.28
CA MET A 219 1.04 21.23 -7.97
C MET A 219 2.11 22.26 -7.62
N ILE A 220 2.18 23.35 -8.36
CA ILE A 220 3.18 24.39 -8.20
C ILE A 220 2.48 25.70 -7.85
N GLY A 221 2.89 26.39 -6.80
CA GLY A 221 2.25 27.64 -6.39
C GLY A 221 2.83 28.23 -5.12
N PRO A 222 2.45 29.47 -4.77
CA PRO A 222 2.99 30.17 -3.61
C PRO A 222 2.61 29.47 -2.29
N PRO A 223 3.33 29.78 -1.19
CA PRO A 223 2.96 29.34 0.14
C PRO A 223 1.52 29.78 0.48
N GLY A 224 0.75 28.89 1.13
CA GLY A 224 -0.63 29.15 1.50
C GLY A 224 -1.66 29.07 0.36
N SER A 225 -1.29 28.65 -0.86
CA SER A 225 -2.24 28.46 -1.97
C SER A 225 -3.15 27.22 -1.83
N GLY A 226 -3.02 26.40 -0.77
CA GLY A 226 -3.91 25.28 -0.51
C GLY A 226 -3.49 23.94 -1.13
N LYS A 227 -2.27 23.80 -1.67
CA LYS A 227 -1.77 22.56 -2.31
C LYS A 227 -1.96 21.30 -1.45
N THR A 228 -1.53 21.36 -0.20
CA THR A 228 -1.66 20.26 0.77
C THR A 228 -3.12 19.94 1.09
N MET A 229 -3.98 20.97 1.16
CA MET A 229 -5.41 20.86 1.40
C MET A 229 -6.11 20.11 0.22
N LEU A 230 -5.76 20.47 -1.00
CA LEU A 230 -6.23 19.81 -2.23
C LEU A 230 -5.78 18.35 -2.31
N ALA A 231 -4.48 18.11 -2.07
CA ALA A 231 -3.93 16.74 -2.10
C ALA A 231 -4.60 15.80 -1.09
N LYS A 232 -4.87 16.26 0.13
CA LYS A 232 -5.56 15.47 1.17
C LYS A 232 -7.00 15.10 0.80
N ARG A 233 -7.62 15.81 -0.14
CA ARG A 233 -8.98 15.53 -0.64
C ARG A 233 -8.99 14.60 -1.85
N LEU A 234 -7.84 14.34 -2.48
CA LEU A 234 -7.74 13.47 -3.64
C LEU A 234 -8.34 12.05 -3.40
N PRO A 235 -8.12 11.39 -2.25
CA PRO A 235 -8.74 10.09 -1.98
C PRO A 235 -10.29 10.12 -2.02
N THR A 236 -10.90 11.27 -1.73
CA THR A 236 -12.38 11.40 -1.69
C THR A 236 -13.04 11.33 -3.07
N ILE A 237 -12.26 11.56 -4.13
CA ILE A 237 -12.74 11.52 -5.53
C ILE A 237 -12.22 10.31 -6.31
N LEU A 238 -11.32 9.51 -5.73
CA LEU A 238 -10.85 8.27 -6.35
C LEU A 238 -11.98 7.22 -6.38
N PRO A 239 -11.97 6.30 -7.37
CA PRO A 239 -12.88 5.15 -7.38
C PRO A 239 -12.67 4.30 -6.12
N PRO A 240 -13.72 3.64 -5.59
CA PRO A 240 -13.56 2.72 -4.46
C PRO A 240 -12.57 1.59 -4.80
N LEU A 241 -11.96 1.00 -3.78
CA LEU A 241 -11.15 -0.20 -3.98
C LEU A 241 -12.04 -1.38 -4.40
N THR A 242 -11.56 -2.21 -5.31
CA THR A 242 -12.14 -3.55 -5.50
C THR A 242 -11.76 -4.43 -4.32
N PHE A 243 -12.41 -5.60 -4.19
CA PHE A 243 -12.06 -6.55 -3.12
C PHE A 243 -10.60 -7.00 -3.22
N ASP A 244 -10.12 -7.29 -4.43
CA ASP A 244 -8.75 -7.75 -4.66
C ASP A 244 -7.72 -6.65 -4.36
N GLU A 245 -7.97 -5.40 -4.77
CA GLU A 245 -7.15 -4.24 -4.40
C GLU A 245 -7.10 -4.04 -2.88
N ALA A 246 -8.26 -4.14 -2.21
CA ALA A 246 -8.36 -4.01 -0.76
C ALA A 246 -7.60 -5.13 -0.04
N LEU A 247 -7.69 -6.36 -0.54
CA LEU A 247 -6.99 -7.52 0.02
C LEU A 247 -5.47 -7.36 -0.12
N GLU A 248 -4.98 -6.96 -1.30
CA GLU A 248 -3.56 -6.75 -1.56
C GLU A 248 -3.00 -5.62 -0.70
N THR A 249 -3.70 -4.49 -0.62
CA THR A 249 -3.34 -3.37 0.25
C THR A 249 -3.29 -3.78 1.72
N THR A 250 -4.29 -4.54 2.18
CA THR A 250 -4.36 -5.01 3.57
C THR A 250 -3.23 -5.97 3.90
N LYS A 251 -2.86 -6.88 2.98
CA LYS A 251 -1.70 -7.77 3.17
C LYS A 251 -0.41 -6.99 3.43
N ILE A 252 -0.14 -5.92 2.66
CA ILE A 252 1.06 -5.09 2.83
C ILE A 252 1.08 -4.46 4.22
N HIS A 253 -0.05 -3.91 4.67
CA HIS A 253 -0.16 -3.27 5.98
C HIS A 253 -0.10 -4.28 7.14
N SER A 254 -0.67 -5.48 6.95
CA SER A 254 -0.62 -6.60 7.91
C SER A 254 0.81 -7.05 8.18
N ILE A 255 1.61 -7.29 7.12
CA ILE A 255 3.02 -7.70 7.23
C ILE A 255 3.86 -6.63 7.94
N ALA A 256 3.62 -5.37 7.65
CA ALA A 256 4.30 -4.26 8.30
C ALA A 256 3.90 -4.11 9.78
N GLY A 257 2.73 -4.65 10.17
CA GLY A 257 2.17 -4.52 11.51
C GLY A 257 1.64 -3.11 11.81
N ILE A 258 1.18 -2.41 10.77
CA ILE A 258 0.59 -1.06 10.87
C ILE A 258 -0.94 -1.07 10.73
N LEU A 259 -1.54 -2.24 10.52
CA LEU A 259 -2.99 -2.41 10.50
C LEU A 259 -3.56 -2.20 11.91
N SER A 260 -4.64 -1.42 12.03
CA SER A 260 -5.29 -1.25 13.34
C SER A 260 -6.03 -2.53 13.74
N ARG A 261 -6.12 -2.79 15.06
CA ARG A 261 -6.68 -4.05 15.60
C ARG A 261 -8.13 -4.31 15.21
N ASP A 262 -8.89 -3.25 14.93
CA ASP A 262 -10.31 -3.34 14.57
C ASP A 262 -10.53 -3.33 13.06
N THR A 263 -9.46 -3.30 12.27
CA THR A 263 -9.55 -3.25 10.81
C THR A 263 -9.41 -4.66 10.23
N ALA A 264 -10.51 -5.20 9.72
CA ALA A 264 -10.49 -6.47 8.98
C ALA A 264 -9.91 -6.30 7.57
N LEU A 265 -10.29 -5.21 6.90
CA LEU A 265 -9.90 -4.90 5.52
C LEU A 265 -9.77 -3.39 5.33
N ILE A 266 -8.75 -2.95 4.62
CA ILE A 266 -8.62 -1.56 4.20
C ILE A 266 -9.56 -1.35 3.02
N THR A 267 -10.60 -0.54 3.21
CA THR A 267 -11.61 -0.24 2.19
C THR A 267 -11.45 1.14 1.56
N GLU A 268 -10.67 2.01 2.19
CA GLU A 268 -10.33 3.34 1.67
C GLU A 268 -8.96 3.32 1.00
N ARG A 269 -8.82 4.08 -0.10
CA ARG A 269 -7.52 4.21 -0.76
C ARG A 269 -6.52 4.89 0.16
N PRO A 270 -5.36 4.27 0.44
CA PRO A 270 -4.36 4.84 1.32
C PRO A 270 -3.89 6.21 0.85
N PHE A 271 -3.69 7.13 1.81
CA PHE A 271 -3.03 8.40 1.59
C PHE A 271 -1.76 8.46 2.44
N ARG A 272 -0.60 8.43 1.80
CA ARG A 272 0.70 8.46 2.49
C ARG A 272 1.39 9.78 2.19
N SER A 273 1.85 10.44 3.23
CA SER A 273 2.51 11.74 3.12
C SER A 273 3.78 11.75 3.98
N PRO A 274 4.86 11.09 3.53
CA PRO A 274 6.11 11.12 4.26
C PRO A 274 6.73 12.52 4.29
N HIS A 275 7.35 12.85 5.40
CA HIS A 275 8.07 14.12 5.53
C HIS A 275 9.33 14.12 4.64
N HIS A 276 9.77 15.29 4.15
CA HIS A 276 10.94 15.41 3.24
C HIS A 276 12.26 14.92 3.86
N THR A 277 12.35 14.74 5.19
CA THR A 277 13.50 14.15 5.88
C THR A 277 13.53 12.63 5.85
N VAL A 278 12.55 11.97 5.25
CA VAL A 278 12.48 10.52 5.13
C VAL A 278 13.76 9.95 4.47
N SER A 279 14.21 8.79 4.94
CA SER A 279 15.31 8.07 4.29
C SER A 279 14.81 7.29 3.06
N ASP A 280 15.73 6.98 2.14
CA ASP A 280 15.45 6.09 1.00
C ASP A 280 14.88 4.73 1.45
N ALA A 281 15.50 4.14 2.48
CA ALA A 281 15.03 2.87 3.05
C ALA A 281 13.62 2.96 3.68
N ALA A 282 13.24 4.09 4.26
CA ALA A 282 11.88 4.26 4.77
C ALA A 282 10.88 4.53 3.64
N LEU A 283 11.32 5.17 2.56
CA LEU A 283 10.46 5.45 1.42
C LEU A 283 10.16 4.19 0.59
N VAL A 284 11.19 3.46 0.16
CA VAL A 284 11.01 2.29 -0.73
C VAL A 284 11.02 0.95 -0.01
N GLY A 285 11.49 0.93 1.21
CA GLY A 285 11.66 -0.29 1.98
C GLY A 285 13.12 -0.62 2.26
N GLY A 286 13.35 -1.40 3.30
CA GLY A 286 14.70 -1.70 3.76
C GLY A 286 14.74 -2.54 5.04
N GLY A 287 15.86 -2.45 5.75
CA GLY A 287 16.12 -3.21 6.97
C GLY A 287 17.08 -4.39 6.71
N SER A 288 17.50 -5.06 7.78
CA SER A 288 18.30 -6.30 7.70
C SER A 288 17.50 -7.43 7.04
N PHE A 289 16.22 -7.47 7.31
CA PHE A 289 15.21 -8.23 6.57
C PHE A 289 14.37 -7.23 5.76
N PRO A 290 14.20 -7.44 4.44
CA PRO A 290 13.46 -6.52 3.59
C PRO A 290 12.02 -6.33 4.07
N ARG A 291 11.63 -5.07 4.30
CA ARG A 291 10.26 -4.67 4.68
C ARG A 291 9.74 -3.61 3.71
N PRO A 292 8.42 -3.56 3.48
CA PRO A 292 7.83 -2.54 2.63
C PRO A 292 8.01 -1.13 3.23
N GLY A 293 8.13 -0.13 2.35
CA GLY A 293 8.19 1.29 2.71
C GLY A 293 6.93 2.07 2.35
N GLU A 294 7.01 3.41 2.44
CA GLU A 294 5.89 4.32 2.19
C GLU A 294 5.27 4.16 0.79
N VAL A 295 6.07 3.84 -0.24
CA VAL A 295 5.57 3.60 -1.60
C VAL A 295 4.66 2.37 -1.66
N SER A 296 4.98 1.31 -0.89
CA SER A 296 4.14 0.12 -0.80
C SER A 296 2.93 0.35 0.12
N PHE A 297 3.08 1.18 1.16
CA PHE A 297 1.93 1.56 2.00
C PHE A 297 0.93 2.46 1.26
N ALA A 298 1.36 3.14 0.19
CA ALA A 298 0.51 3.91 -0.71
C ALA A 298 -0.13 3.06 -1.82
N HIS A 299 0.10 1.75 -1.85
CA HIS A 299 -0.38 0.86 -2.90
C HIS A 299 -1.90 0.98 -3.10
N HIS A 300 -2.35 1.10 -4.36
CA HIS A 300 -3.72 1.42 -4.77
C HIS A 300 -4.29 2.73 -4.20
N GLY A 301 -3.41 3.62 -3.72
CA GLY A 301 -3.77 4.90 -3.14
C GLY A 301 -2.94 6.06 -3.68
N VAL A 302 -2.64 7.02 -2.82
CA VAL A 302 -1.92 8.25 -3.13
C VAL A 302 -0.66 8.36 -2.29
N LEU A 303 0.48 8.55 -2.95
CA LEU A 303 1.71 9.03 -2.33
C LEU A 303 1.81 10.54 -2.53
N PHE A 304 1.69 11.30 -1.46
CA PHE A 304 1.81 12.76 -1.49
C PHE A 304 3.18 13.22 -0.99
N LEU A 305 3.91 13.93 -1.84
CA LEU A 305 5.21 14.52 -1.50
C LEU A 305 5.08 16.03 -1.47
N ASP A 306 4.96 16.59 -0.28
CA ASP A 306 4.95 18.04 -0.09
C ASP A 306 6.38 18.58 -0.08
N GLU A 307 6.56 19.83 -0.53
CA GLU A 307 7.88 20.45 -0.63
C GLU A 307 8.90 19.60 -1.43
N LEU A 308 8.48 19.10 -2.59
CA LEU A 308 9.25 18.13 -3.39
C LEU A 308 10.75 18.46 -3.54
N PRO A 309 11.21 19.72 -3.79
CA PRO A 309 12.61 20.04 -3.89
C PRO A 309 13.40 19.97 -2.57
N GLU A 310 12.74 19.79 -1.43
CA GLU A 310 13.40 19.66 -0.12
C GLU A 310 13.79 18.21 0.21
N PHE A 311 13.25 17.24 -0.54
CA PHE A 311 13.71 15.86 -0.45
C PHE A 311 15.15 15.72 -0.94
N LYS A 312 15.92 14.82 -0.33
CA LYS A 312 17.27 14.48 -0.81
C LYS A 312 17.18 13.88 -2.21
N LYS A 313 18.14 14.21 -3.08
CA LYS A 313 18.16 13.77 -4.47
C LYS A 313 18.08 12.23 -4.62
N ASN A 314 18.85 11.49 -3.79
CA ASN A 314 18.81 10.02 -3.80
C ASN A 314 17.41 9.47 -3.45
N VAL A 315 16.68 10.12 -2.53
CA VAL A 315 15.32 9.74 -2.14
C VAL A 315 14.33 9.94 -3.29
N LEU A 316 14.49 10.98 -4.10
CA LEU A 316 13.67 11.19 -5.29
C LEU A 316 14.01 10.21 -6.43
N GLU A 317 15.27 9.87 -6.60
CA GLU A 317 15.72 8.95 -7.67
C GLU A 317 15.20 7.51 -7.47
N VAL A 318 15.04 7.04 -6.24
CA VAL A 318 14.52 5.68 -5.99
C VAL A 318 13.03 5.53 -6.31
N LEU A 319 12.28 6.64 -6.47
CA LEU A 319 10.89 6.62 -6.93
C LEU A 319 10.74 6.23 -8.41
N ARG A 320 11.83 6.28 -9.19
CA ARG A 320 11.76 6.01 -10.64
C ARG A 320 11.30 4.60 -10.95
N GLN A 321 11.78 3.62 -10.20
CA GLN A 321 11.38 2.22 -10.37
C GLN A 321 9.88 2.01 -10.07
N PRO A 322 9.36 2.34 -8.88
CA PRO A 322 7.94 2.10 -8.61
C PRO A 322 6.98 2.89 -9.52
N LEU A 323 7.38 4.06 -10.02
CA LEU A 323 6.57 4.82 -10.98
C LEU A 323 6.55 4.21 -12.40
N GLU A 324 7.48 3.31 -12.73
CA GLU A 324 7.50 2.59 -14.02
C GLU A 324 6.93 1.18 -13.89
N ASP A 325 7.36 0.45 -12.86
CA ASP A 325 7.13 -1.00 -12.73
C ASP A 325 5.97 -1.32 -11.79
N SER A 326 5.38 -0.33 -11.10
CA SER A 326 4.34 -0.49 -10.06
C SER A 326 4.75 -1.45 -8.93
N ARG A 327 6.05 -1.62 -8.73
CA ARG A 327 6.68 -2.46 -7.70
C ARG A 327 8.05 -1.93 -7.33
N VAL A 328 8.53 -2.35 -6.19
CA VAL A 328 9.87 -2.03 -5.70
C VAL A 328 10.59 -3.30 -5.27
N THR A 329 11.84 -3.43 -5.70
CA THR A 329 12.71 -4.55 -5.32
C THR A 329 13.65 -4.12 -4.21
N VAL A 330 13.53 -4.74 -3.04
CA VAL A 330 14.41 -4.50 -1.89
C VAL A 330 15.41 -5.64 -1.80
N SER A 331 16.65 -5.39 -2.24
CA SER A 331 17.72 -6.38 -2.24
C SER A 331 18.67 -6.16 -1.06
N ARG A 332 19.05 -7.24 -0.38
CA ARG A 332 20.08 -7.32 0.66
C ARG A 332 20.99 -8.51 0.38
N SER A 333 22.13 -8.58 1.04
CA SER A 333 23.18 -9.58 0.77
C SER A 333 22.71 -11.04 0.68
N LYS A 334 21.61 -11.40 1.32
CA LYS A 334 21.11 -12.78 1.38
C LYS A 334 19.68 -12.96 0.85
N LEU A 335 18.98 -11.86 0.53
CA LEU A 335 17.56 -11.91 0.20
C LEU A 335 17.16 -10.73 -0.68
N SER A 336 16.37 -11.00 -1.71
CA SER A 336 15.73 -9.98 -2.54
C SER A 336 14.23 -10.23 -2.54
N LEU A 337 13.45 -9.24 -2.13
CA LEU A 337 11.99 -9.31 -2.10
C LEU A 337 11.39 -8.18 -2.94
N GLU A 338 10.30 -8.50 -3.63
CA GLU A 338 9.50 -7.52 -4.35
C GLU A 338 8.26 -7.16 -3.53
N PHE A 339 7.94 -5.86 -3.49
CA PHE A 339 6.74 -5.35 -2.88
C PHE A 339 5.93 -4.56 -3.91
N PRO A 340 4.61 -4.75 -4.00
CA PRO A 340 3.73 -3.93 -4.84
C PRO A 340 3.81 -2.45 -4.43
N ALA A 341 3.80 -1.58 -5.43
CA ALA A 341 3.88 -0.13 -5.24
C ALA A 341 3.16 0.60 -6.39
N ASN A 342 1.93 0.17 -6.70
CA ASN A 342 1.06 0.86 -7.66
C ASN A 342 0.32 1.98 -6.94
N PHE A 343 0.80 3.20 -7.06
CA PHE A 343 0.23 4.39 -6.42
C PHE A 343 0.17 5.55 -7.39
N MET A 344 -0.73 6.47 -7.14
CA MET A 344 -0.78 7.76 -7.80
C MET A 344 0.16 8.73 -7.05
N LEU A 345 1.16 9.29 -7.75
CA LEU A 345 2.01 10.32 -7.18
C LEU A 345 1.30 11.67 -7.27
N ALA A 346 1.07 12.30 -6.11
CA ALA A 346 0.74 13.71 -6.01
C ALA A 346 1.93 14.44 -5.38
N ALA A 347 2.45 15.46 -6.06
CA ALA A 347 3.55 16.25 -5.53
C ALA A 347 3.14 17.71 -5.39
N ALA A 348 3.73 18.42 -4.44
CA ALA A 348 3.55 19.87 -4.28
C ALA A 348 4.89 20.55 -4.09
N MET A 349 5.02 21.75 -4.66
CA MET A 349 6.22 22.57 -4.49
C MET A 349 5.92 24.04 -4.65
N ASN A 350 6.82 24.86 -4.16
CA ASN A 350 6.83 26.28 -4.46
C ASN A 350 7.59 26.57 -5.77
N PRO A 351 7.32 27.66 -6.49
CA PRO A 351 8.00 27.97 -7.76
C PRO A 351 9.45 28.42 -7.57
N CYS A 352 9.86 28.79 -6.36
CA CYS A 352 11.22 29.19 -5.99
C CYS A 352 11.43 29.08 -4.47
N PRO A 353 12.64 29.26 -3.92
CA PRO A 353 12.89 29.22 -2.48
C PRO A 353 12.06 30.21 -1.65
N CYS A 354 11.83 31.44 -2.11
CA CYS A 354 10.97 32.38 -1.41
C CYS A 354 9.46 32.11 -1.64
N GLY A 355 9.13 31.33 -2.70
CA GLY A 355 7.76 30.91 -3.03
C GLY A 355 6.96 31.87 -3.91
N TYR A 356 7.51 33.03 -4.30
CA TYR A 356 6.74 34.09 -4.96
C TYR A 356 7.15 34.34 -6.43
N PHE A 357 7.96 33.49 -7.02
CA PHE A 357 8.23 33.56 -8.45
C PHE A 357 6.92 33.31 -9.22
N THR A 358 6.54 34.19 -10.12
CA THR A 358 5.24 34.22 -10.82
C THR A 358 4.01 34.69 -10.00
N ASP A 359 4.16 35.05 -8.72
CA ASP A 359 3.05 35.57 -7.93
C ASP A 359 2.74 37.03 -8.36
N PRO A 360 1.51 37.35 -8.82
CA PRO A 360 1.16 38.72 -9.23
C PRO A 360 1.06 39.71 -8.06
N ASN A 361 0.96 39.22 -6.82
CA ASN A 361 0.71 40.04 -5.63
C ASN A 361 1.95 40.26 -4.76
N LYS A 362 3.01 39.47 -4.95
CA LYS A 362 4.25 39.58 -4.17
C LYS A 362 5.48 39.45 -5.05
N GLU A 363 6.44 40.35 -4.85
CA GLU A 363 7.70 40.34 -5.58
C GLU A 363 8.62 39.19 -5.13
N CYS A 364 9.19 38.47 -6.10
CA CYS A 364 10.16 37.43 -5.86
C CYS A 364 11.54 38.02 -5.53
N THR A 365 12.12 37.64 -4.42
CA THR A 365 13.45 38.10 -3.97
C THR A 365 14.59 37.18 -4.42
N CYS A 366 14.29 36.06 -5.11
CA CYS A 366 15.28 35.09 -5.55
C CYS A 366 15.99 35.53 -6.83
N THR A 367 17.32 35.38 -6.87
CA THR A 367 18.08 35.58 -8.09
C THR A 367 17.84 34.42 -9.08
N PRO A 368 17.93 34.64 -10.42
CA PRO A 368 17.75 33.59 -11.40
C PRO A 368 18.62 32.32 -11.14
N PRO A 369 19.92 32.41 -10.79
CA PRO A 369 20.71 31.22 -10.46
C PRO A 369 20.19 30.45 -9.24
N LEU A 370 19.59 31.12 -8.26
CA LEU A 370 19.02 30.49 -7.07
C LEU A 370 17.74 29.69 -7.44
N ILE A 371 16.91 30.26 -8.32
CA ILE A 371 15.70 29.59 -8.83
C ILE A 371 16.12 28.34 -9.63
N GLN A 372 17.09 28.47 -10.55
CA GLN A 372 17.60 27.34 -11.32
C GLN A 372 18.16 26.23 -10.44
N LYS A 373 18.96 26.56 -9.43
CA LYS A 373 19.50 25.59 -8.47
C LYS A 373 18.40 24.87 -7.67
N TYR A 374 17.33 25.60 -7.33
CA TYR A 374 16.18 25.03 -6.64
C TYR A 374 15.41 24.05 -7.52
N MET A 375 15.12 24.43 -8.76
CA MET A 375 14.42 23.60 -9.73
C MET A 375 15.25 22.37 -10.15
N ALA A 376 16.56 22.49 -10.30
CA ALA A 376 17.49 21.42 -10.64
C ALA A 376 17.62 20.31 -9.57
N LYS A 377 17.05 20.50 -8.38
CA LYS A 377 16.96 19.43 -7.37
C LYS A 377 16.07 18.27 -7.86
N ILE A 378 15.09 18.55 -8.71
CA ILE A 378 14.22 17.55 -9.31
C ILE A 378 14.80 17.17 -10.67
N SER A 379 15.05 15.88 -10.87
CA SER A 379 15.62 15.41 -12.13
C SER A 379 14.61 15.39 -13.27
N GLY A 380 15.06 15.70 -14.50
CA GLY A 380 14.22 15.59 -15.68
C GLY A 380 13.54 14.22 -15.83
N PRO A 381 14.25 13.10 -15.64
CA PRO A 381 13.62 11.77 -15.66
C PRO A 381 12.48 11.54 -14.65
N LEU A 382 12.50 12.19 -13.49
CA LEU A 382 11.37 12.12 -12.55
C LEU A 382 10.20 12.98 -13.03
N LEU A 383 10.47 14.19 -13.50
CA LEU A 383 9.44 15.07 -14.09
C LEU A 383 8.76 14.44 -15.32
N ASP A 384 9.53 13.74 -16.14
CA ASP A 384 9.00 12.97 -17.27
C ASP A 384 7.97 11.89 -16.85
N ARG A 385 7.92 11.48 -15.58
CA ARG A 385 6.96 10.49 -15.03
C ARG A 385 5.74 11.12 -14.38
N ILE A 386 5.70 12.43 -14.32
CA ILE A 386 4.52 13.19 -13.86
C ILE A 386 3.76 13.66 -15.09
N ASP A 387 2.49 13.28 -15.20
CA ASP A 387 1.67 13.51 -16.39
C ASP A 387 1.09 14.93 -16.43
N ILE A 388 0.68 15.44 -15.26
CA ILE A 388 -0.05 16.69 -15.11
C ILE A 388 0.78 17.65 -14.25
N HIS A 389 1.08 18.83 -14.81
CA HIS A 389 1.73 19.94 -14.11
C HIS A 389 0.74 21.09 -14.03
N ILE A 390 0.32 21.46 -12.82
CA ILE A 390 -0.69 22.50 -12.62
C ILE A 390 -0.21 23.61 -11.71
N GLU A 391 -0.45 24.86 -12.10
CA GLU A 391 -0.26 26.00 -11.25
C GLU A 391 -1.45 26.15 -10.29
N VAL A 392 -1.13 26.34 -8.99
CA VAL A 392 -2.11 26.56 -7.93
C VAL A 392 -1.98 28.00 -7.45
N PRO A 393 -2.76 28.95 -7.99
CA PRO A 393 -2.68 30.34 -7.62
C PRO A 393 -3.16 30.56 -6.19
N ALA A 394 -2.72 31.66 -5.57
CA ALA A 394 -3.29 32.11 -4.31
C ALA A 394 -4.78 32.42 -4.48
N VAL A 395 -5.60 31.95 -3.54
CA VAL A 395 -7.06 32.18 -3.58
C VAL A 395 -7.35 33.68 -3.33
N LYS A 396 -8.14 34.30 -4.18
CA LYS A 396 -8.54 35.71 -4.03
C LYS A 396 -9.54 35.84 -2.90
N TYR A 397 -9.44 36.93 -2.15
CA TYR A 397 -10.38 37.23 -1.04
C TYR A 397 -11.86 37.11 -1.46
N LYS A 398 -12.21 37.59 -2.65
CA LYS A 398 -13.58 37.46 -3.18
C LYS A 398 -14.06 36.03 -3.30
N GLU A 399 -13.19 35.09 -3.67
CA GLU A 399 -13.53 33.68 -3.78
C GLU A 399 -13.71 33.04 -2.39
N LEU A 400 -12.90 33.43 -1.41
CA LEU A 400 -13.03 32.98 -0.02
C LEU A 400 -14.33 33.50 0.63
N ALA A 401 -14.74 34.72 0.32
CA ALA A 401 -15.95 35.33 0.85
C ALA A 401 -17.24 34.86 0.16
N THR A 402 -17.16 34.10 -0.91
CA THR A 402 -18.34 33.62 -1.63
C THR A 402 -19.04 32.50 -0.83
N GLU A 403 -20.35 32.71 -0.55
CA GLU A 403 -21.18 31.72 0.16
C GLU A 403 -21.65 30.58 -0.75
N ALA A 404 -21.45 30.67 -2.07
CA ALA A 404 -21.85 29.62 -2.99
C ALA A 404 -21.16 28.30 -2.62
N PRO A 405 -21.90 27.20 -2.47
CA PRO A 405 -21.32 25.90 -2.16
C PRO A 405 -20.44 25.44 -3.33
N ALA A 406 -19.22 25.05 -3.04
CA ALA A 406 -18.37 24.38 -4.02
C ALA A 406 -18.88 22.96 -4.30
N GLU A 407 -18.46 22.37 -5.40
CA GLU A 407 -18.89 21.04 -5.80
C GLU A 407 -18.45 19.97 -4.79
N LYS A 408 -19.36 19.06 -4.42
CA LYS A 408 -19.09 17.99 -3.46
C LYS A 408 -18.22 16.89 -4.07
N SER A 409 -17.35 16.32 -3.26
CA SER A 409 -16.51 15.16 -3.65
C SER A 409 -17.30 14.02 -4.28
N GLY A 410 -18.52 13.74 -3.80
CA GLY A 410 -19.38 12.69 -4.34
C GLY A 410 -19.72 12.88 -5.82
N ILE A 411 -20.05 14.11 -6.24
CA ILE A 411 -20.39 14.43 -7.63
C ILE A 411 -19.16 14.23 -8.55
N ILE A 412 -18.00 14.73 -8.12
CA ILE A 412 -16.74 14.55 -8.86
C ILE A 412 -16.41 13.05 -8.95
N ARG A 413 -16.53 12.32 -7.85
CA ARG A 413 -16.26 10.87 -7.80
C ARG A 413 -17.16 10.09 -8.75
N ASP A 414 -18.43 10.43 -8.88
CA ASP A 414 -19.35 9.76 -9.80
C ASP A 414 -18.91 9.92 -11.27
N ARG A 415 -18.38 11.10 -11.65
CA ARG A 415 -17.79 11.31 -12.99
C ARG A 415 -16.51 10.50 -13.18
N VAL A 416 -15.67 10.48 -12.16
CA VAL A 416 -14.42 9.69 -12.14
C VAL A 416 -14.71 8.19 -12.27
N ILE A 417 -15.70 7.67 -11.57
CA ILE A 417 -16.11 6.26 -11.65
C ILE A 417 -16.60 5.93 -13.08
N LYS A 418 -17.48 6.75 -13.66
CA LYS A 418 -17.96 6.55 -15.05
C LYS A 418 -16.82 6.49 -16.05
N ALA A 419 -15.87 7.42 -15.96
CA ALA A 419 -14.68 7.42 -16.82
C ALA A 419 -13.82 6.16 -16.60
N ARG A 420 -13.67 5.71 -15.35
CA ARG A 420 -12.93 4.49 -15.01
C ARG A 420 -13.63 3.23 -15.56
N ASP A 421 -14.94 3.15 -15.51
CA ASP A 421 -15.72 2.04 -16.08
C ASP A 421 -15.54 1.93 -17.60
N ILE A 422 -15.46 3.06 -18.31
CA ILE A 422 -15.12 3.10 -19.73
C ILE A 422 -13.72 2.51 -19.97
N GLN A 423 -12.74 2.89 -19.16
CA GLN A 423 -11.38 2.40 -19.26
C GLN A 423 -11.30 0.89 -18.97
N LEU A 424 -11.93 0.42 -17.90
CA LEU A 424 -11.96 -1.00 -17.56
C LEU A 424 -12.60 -1.85 -18.67
N ASN A 425 -13.68 -1.36 -19.29
CA ASN A 425 -14.30 -2.01 -20.44
C ASN A 425 -13.36 -2.03 -21.66
N ARG A 426 -12.64 -0.92 -21.94
CA ARG A 426 -11.65 -0.80 -23.00
C ARG A 426 -10.51 -1.78 -22.84
N PHE A 427 -10.05 -1.98 -21.61
CA PHE A 427 -8.87 -2.80 -21.29
C PHE A 427 -9.21 -4.21 -20.78
N LYS A 428 -10.45 -4.67 -20.90
CA LYS A 428 -10.92 -5.96 -20.40
C LYS A 428 -10.07 -7.16 -20.83
N GLU A 429 -9.46 -7.11 -22.01
CA GLU A 429 -8.60 -8.18 -22.53
C GLU A 429 -7.13 -8.07 -22.06
N TYR A 430 -6.76 -6.98 -21.39
CA TYR A 430 -5.39 -6.74 -20.93
C TYR A 430 -5.27 -7.12 -19.44
N LYS A 431 -4.23 -7.91 -19.11
CA LYS A 431 -4.02 -8.40 -17.73
C LYS A 431 -3.45 -7.33 -16.76
N HIS A 432 -2.82 -6.27 -17.30
CA HIS A 432 -2.02 -5.33 -16.51
C HIS A 432 -2.33 -3.86 -16.81
N ILE A 433 -3.43 -3.58 -17.52
CA ILE A 433 -3.85 -2.22 -17.85
C ILE A 433 -5.24 -2.01 -17.27
N PHE A 434 -5.37 -1.11 -16.31
CA PHE A 434 -6.62 -0.83 -15.61
C PHE A 434 -7.10 0.61 -15.79
N ASN A 435 -6.22 1.49 -16.28
CA ASN A 435 -6.48 2.90 -16.48
C ASN A 435 -5.64 3.45 -17.64
N ASN A 436 -5.91 4.69 -18.06
CA ASN A 436 -5.23 5.27 -19.20
C ASN A 436 -3.73 5.57 -18.93
N ALA A 437 -3.33 5.82 -17.67
CA ALA A 437 -1.92 6.03 -17.35
C ALA A 437 -1.07 4.76 -17.59
N ASP A 438 -1.69 3.56 -17.43
CA ASP A 438 -1.00 2.28 -17.64
C ASP A 438 -0.74 1.94 -19.10
N MET A 439 -1.36 2.65 -20.09
CA MET A 439 -1.19 2.37 -21.50
C MET A 439 0.29 2.42 -21.92
N GLY A 440 0.77 1.40 -22.63
CA GLY A 440 2.03 1.46 -23.35
C GLY A 440 1.88 2.15 -24.71
N SER A 441 2.98 2.34 -25.44
CA SER A 441 2.96 3.04 -26.74
C SER A 441 2.09 2.34 -27.81
N LYS A 442 1.85 1.02 -27.68
CA LYS A 442 0.96 0.29 -28.60
C LYS A 442 -0.50 0.67 -28.34
N GLU A 443 -0.91 0.71 -27.08
CA GLU A 443 -2.27 1.07 -26.66
C GLU A 443 -2.55 2.54 -26.93
N VAL A 444 -1.58 3.43 -26.70
CA VAL A 444 -1.69 4.86 -27.05
C VAL A 444 -2.00 5.02 -28.54
N ARG A 445 -1.25 4.36 -29.43
CA ARG A 445 -1.52 4.41 -30.89
C ARG A 445 -2.89 3.84 -31.27
N LYS A 446 -3.39 2.86 -30.53
CA LYS A 446 -4.69 2.22 -30.79
C LYS A 446 -5.87 3.07 -30.32
N TYR A 447 -5.79 3.63 -29.09
CA TYR A 447 -6.91 4.23 -28.41
C TYR A 447 -6.89 5.76 -28.30
N CYS A 448 -5.76 6.41 -28.65
CA CYS A 448 -5.60 7.85 -28.59
C CYS A 448 -5.41 8.46 -30.00
N LYS A 449 -6.15 7.94 -30.98
CA LYS A 449 -6.12 8.48 -32.35
C LYS A 449 -6.69 9.89 -32.37
N LEU A 450 -5.99 10.79 -33.02
CA LEU A 450 -6.41 12.17 -33.23
C LEU A 450 -6.95 12.36 -34.65
N ASP A 451 -7.78 13.38 -34.84
CA ASP A 451 -8.10 13.92 -36.15
C ASP A 451 -6.99 14.88 -36.63
N THR A 452 -7.07 15.34 -37.87
CA THR A 452 -6.08 16.25 -38.47
C THR A 452 -5.85 17.51 -37.67
N SER A 453 -6.94 18.08 -37.09
CA SER A 453 -6.87 19.30 -36.28
C SER A 453 -6.16 19.05 -34.92
N GLY A 454 -6.43 17.92 -34.30
CA GLY A 454 -5.77 17.51 -33.04
C GLY A 454 -4.28 17.22 -33.26
N GLU A 455 -3.91 16.59 -34.40
CA GLU A 455 -2.51 16.34 -34.76
C GLU A 455 -1.74 17.64 -34.98
N GLU A 456 -2.32 18.61 -35.72
CA GLU A 456 -1.71 19.92 -35.96
C GLU A 456 -1.52 20.69 -34.63
N LEU A 457 -2.54 20.69 -33.77
CA LEU A 457 -2.47 21.33 -32.46
C LEU A 457 -1.34 20.74 -31.61
N LEU A 458 -1.25 19.41 -31.53
CA LEU A 458 -0.21 18.72 -30.78
C LEU A 458 1.19 18.97 -31.36
N LYS A 459 1.33 18.96 -32.69
CA LYS A 459 2.59 19.29 -33.40
C LYS A 459 3.05 20.73 -33.11
N MET A 460 2.13 21.68 -33.12
CA MET A 460 2.44 23.07 -32.73
C MET A 460 2.90 23.18 -31.28
N ALA A 461 2.22 22.49 -30.38
CA ALA A 461 2.59 22.47 -28.96
C ALA A 461 3.98 21.85 -28.76
N MET A 462 4.25 20.71 -29.39
CA MET A 462 5.56 20.04 -29.31
C MET A 462 6.70 20.98 -29.76
N THR A 463 6.48 21.72 -30.84
CA THR A 463 7.48 22.67 -31.38
C THR A 463 7.64 23.90 -30.49
N LYS A 464 6.51 24.54 -30.07
CA LYS A 464 6.54 25.77 -29.27
C LYS A 464 7.04 25.53 -27.86
N LEU A 465 6.62 24.45 -27.22
CA LEU A 465 6.99 24.12 -25.83
C LEU A 465 8.27 23.27 -25.78
N GLY A 466 8.76 22.74 -26.92
CA GLY A 466 9.94 21.87 -27.03
C GLY A 466 9.82 20.62 -26.18
N LEU A 467 8.66 19.99 -26.24
CA LEU A 467 8.32 18.81 -25.45
C LEU A 467 9.05 17.57 -25.95
N SER A 468 9.35 16.63 -25.03
CA SER A 468 9.98 15.35 -25.36
C SER A 468 8.99 14.37 -25.99
N ALA A 469 9.49 13.30 -26.63
CA ALA A 469 8.65 12.20 -27.11
C ALA A 469 7.83 11.54 -25.98
N ARG A 470 8.35 11.51 -24.76
CA ARG A 470 7.60 11.03 -23.59
C ARG A 470 6.44 11.95 -23.24
N ALA A 471 6.63 13.26 -23.34
CA ALA A 471 5.56 14.23 -23.13
C ALA A 471 4.44 14.07 -24.15
N TYR A 472 4.77 13.71 -25.41
CA TYR A 472 3.80 13.38 -26.45
C TYR A 472 2.84 12.25 -26.00
N ASP A 473 3.38 11.09 -25.58
CA ASP A 473 2.56 9.97 -25.12
C ASP A 473 1.72 10.36 -23.89
N ARG A 474 2.27 11.19 -22.98
CA ARG A 474 1.56 11.68 -21.79
C ARG A 474 0.36 12.55 -22.13
N ILE A 475 0.55 13.52 -23.03
CA ILE A 475 -0.54 14.39 -23.50
C ILE A 475 -1.65 13.53 -24.12
N LEU A 476 -1.32 12.53 -24.93
CA LEU A 476 -2.31 11.63 -25.52
C LEU A 476 -3.09 10.82 -24.48
N LYS A 477 -2.42 10.27 -23.47
CA LYS A 477 -3.07 9.55 -22.37
C LYS A 477 -4.03 10.44 -21.57
N VAL A 478 -3.58 11.66 -21.25
CA VAL A 478 -4.39 12.66 -20.53
C VAL A 478 -5.57 13.11 -21.40
N SER A 479 -5.36 13.37 -22.72
CA SER A 479 -6.43 13.71 -23.66
C SER A 479 -7.50 12.60 -23.74
N ARG A 480 -7.07 11.33 -23.74
CA ARG A 480 -8.01 10.19 -23.72
C ARG A 480 -8.80 10.15 -22.43
N THR A 481 -8.18 10.46 -21.28
CA THR A 481 -8.87 10.52 -19.99
C THR A 481 -9.90 11.65 -19.95
N ILE A 482 -9.58 12.82 -20.49
CA ILE A 482 -10.52 13.95 -20.59
C ILE A 482 -11.71 13.55 -21.46
N ALA A 483 -11.46 12.92 -22.62
CA ALA A 483 -12.51 12.43 -23.48
C ALA A 483 -13.40 11.35 -22.81
N ASP A 484 -12.82 10.48 -21.95
CA ASP A 484 -13.59 9.50 -21.18
C ASP A 484 -14.49 10.17 -20.13
N ILE A 485 -14.01 11.24 -19.47
CA ILE A 485 -14.83 12.04 -18.52
C ILE A 485 -15.99 12.70 -19.25
N ASP A 486 -15.75 13.22 -20.47
CA ASP A 486 -16.74 13.88 -21.30
C ASP A 486 -17.63 12.86 -22.06
N ASN A 487 -17.46 11.53 -21.77
CA ASN A 487 -18.15 10.44 -22.45
C ASN A 487 -18.05 10.48 -23.98
N SER A 488 -16.90 10.94 -24.49
CA SER A 488 -16.63 11.05 -25.93
C SER A 488 -15.90 9.79 -26.43
N GLU A 489 -16.40 9.19 -27.49
CA GLU A 489 -15.77 8.03 -28.13
C GLU A 489 -14.41 8.38 -28.72
N ASN A 490 -14.29 9.57 -29.32
CA ASN A 490 -13.06 10.04 -29.96
C ASN A 490 -12.37 11.12 -29.13
N VAL A 491 -11.04 11.21 -29.29
CA VAL A 491 -10.26 12.31 -28.73
C VAL A 491 -10.40 13.52 -29.66
N LEU A 492 -11.09 14.57 -29.19
CA LEU A 492 -11.33 15.79 -29.93
C LEU A 492 -10.24 16.85 -29.67
N PRO A 493 -10.06 17.86 -30.56
CA PRO A 493 -9.06 18.92 -30.38
C PRO A 493 -9.16 19.67 -29.05
N GLN A 494 -10.37 19.84 -28.49
CA GLN A 494 -10.57 20.45 -27.18
C GLN A 494 -9.93 19.63 -26.04
N HIS A 495 -9.99 18.30 -26.09
CA HIS A 495 -9.38 17.41 -25.08
C HIS A 495 -7.84 17.50 -25.17
N VAL A 496 -7.30 17.60 -26.39
CA VAL A 496 -5.86 17.80 -26.62
C VAL A 496 -5.41 19.15 -26.09
N SER A 497 -6.22 20.22 -26.34
CA SER A 497 -5.92 21.57 -25.85
C SER A 497 -5.87 21.63 -24.34
N GLU A 498 -6.84 21.01 -23.62
CA GLU A 498 -6.83 20.92 -22.16
C GLU A 498 -5.60 20.15 -21.66
N ALA A 499 -5.27 19.01 -22.27
CA ALA A 499 -4.11 18.21 -21.88
C ALA A 499 -2.76 18.94 -22.12
N ILE A 500 -2.65 19.76 -23.16
CA ILE A 500 -1.47 20.59 -23.43
C ILE A 500 -1.30 21.66 -22.33
N GLN A 501 -2.39 22.25 -21.85
CA GLN A 501 -2.32 23.24 -20.76
C GLN A 501 -1.69 22.65 -19.51
N TYR A 502 -1.92 21.38 -19.20
CA TYR A 502 -1.29 20.68 -18.09
C TYR A 502 0.22 20.40 -18.25
N ARG A 503 0.81 20.81 -19.39
CA ARG A 503 2.26 20.74 -19.66
C ARG A 503 2.87 22.11 -19.98
N SER A 504 2.10 23.20 -19.86
CA SER A 504 2.58 24.57 -20.16
C SER A 504 3.76 25.01 -19.29
N LEU A 505 3.79 24.57 -18.03
CA LEU A 505 4.86 24.87 -17.07
C LEU A 505 6.22 24.23 -17.45
N ASP A 506 6.26 23.23 -18.34
CA ASP A 506 7.51 22.61 -18.79
C ASP A 506 8.45 23.62 -19.46
N ARG A 507 7.91 24.65 -20.09
CA ARG A 507 8.70 25.70 -20.75
C ARG A 507 9.15 26.80 -19.78
N GLU A 508 8.29 27.20 -18.87
CA GLU A 508 8.52 28.39 -18.03
C GLU A 508 9.45 28.08 -16.85
N LEU A 509 9.33 26.89 -16.27
CA LEU A 509 10.02 26.53 -15.05
C LEU A 509 11.22 25.60 -15.24
N TRP A 510 11.22 24.77 -16.32
CA TRP A 510 12.20 23.69 -16.46
C TRP A 510 13.21 23.88 -17.60
N LYS A 511 13.01 24.89 -18.45
CA LYS A 511 13.96 25.23 -19.53
C LYS A 511 14.87 26.38 -19.11
N HIS A 512 15.97 26.04 -18.49
CA HIS A 512 17.13 26.93 -18.42
C HIS A 512 18.43 26.13 -18.38
#